data_181cbd87d59760bc83e65e610248bd21
#
_entry.id   181cbd87d59760bc83e65e610248bd21
#
_cell.length_a   1.000
_cell.length_b   1.000
_cell.length_c   1.000
_cell.angle_alpha   90.00
_cell.angle_beta   90.00
_cell.angle_gamma   90.00
#
_symmetry.space_group_name_H-M   'P 1'
#
loop_
_entity.id
_entity.type
_entity.pdbx_description
1 polymer ?
#
loop_
_entity_poly.entity_id
_entity_poly.type
_entity_poly.pdbx_seq_one_letter_code
_entity_poly.pdbx_strand_id
1 'polypeptide(L)'
;MSRIRKTILKSGIKVMTEEMPDSESSSIGVWVSTGSRNETGGISGISHFIEHMLFKGTVKRTALDISREIESVGGVLNAFTSREYTAFYAKVLNKDLPKAIDLLSDIFLNSRFDEKELEREKMVILQEIKLVEDTPDDIIHDLFAEFFWKDNPLGWPIQIGRAHV
;
A
#
# COMPACT_ATOMS: atom_id res chain seq x y z
N MET A 1 -14.07 -5.46 27.30
CA MET A 1 -12.76 -4.77 27.13
C MET A 1 -12.01 -5.48 26.02
N SER A 2 -11.55 -4.75 25.00
CA SER A 2 -10.72 -5.30 23.94
C SER A 2 -9.40 -5.85 24.51
N ARG A 3 -8.92 -6.96 23.96
CA ARG A 3 -7.69 -7.60 24.43
C ARG A 3 -6.61 -7.46 23.36
N ILE A 4 -5.69 -6.51 23.57
CA ILE A 4 -4.55 -6.30 22.69
C ILE A 4 -3.40 -7.24 23.06
N ARG A 5 -2.84 -7.93 22.08
CA ARG A 5 -1.64 -8.78 22.23
C ARG A 5 -0.59 -8.34 21.21
N LYS A 6 0.67 -8.38 21.63
CA LYS A 6 1.84 -8.16 20.79
C LYS A 6 2.72 -9.39 20.81
N THR A 7 3.03 -9.92 19.64
CA THR A 7 3.94 -11.06 19.43
C THR A 7 5.07 -10.66 18.51
N ILE A 8 6.28 -11.06 18.80
CA ILE A 8 7.43 -10.88 17.89
C ILE A 8 7.81 -12.28 17.40
N LEU A 9 7.72 -12.50 16.11
CA LEU A 9 8.11 -13.77 15.49
C LEU A 9 9.63 -13.91 15.46
N LYS A 10 10.13 -15.13 15.27
CA LYS A 10 11.57 -15.42 15.15
C LYS A 10 12.21 -14.65 13.97
N SER A 11 11.44 -14.31 12.94
CA SER A 11 11.85 -13.48 11.80
C SER A 11 11.99 -11.99 12.13
N GLY A 12 11.60 -11.54 13.33
CA GLY A 12 11.54 -10.14 13.71
C GLY A 12 10.22 -9.43 13.38
N ILE A 13 9.29 -10.07 12.67
CA ILE A 13 7.97 -9.51 12.35
C ILE A 13 7.20 -9.30 13.65
N LYS A 14 6.66 -8.10 13.81
CA LYS A 14 5.79 -7.73 14.94
C LYS A 14 4.33 -7.97 14.54
N VAL A 15 3.65 -8.84 15.27
CA VAL A 15 2.22 -9.12 15.10
C VAL A 15 1.46 -8.47 16.24
N MET A 16 0.51 -7.61 15.92
CA MET A 16 -0.41 -7.01 16.89
C MET A 16 -1.81 -7.50 16.59
N THR A 17 -2.50 -7.98 17.60
CA THR A 17 -3.89 -8.44 17.48
C THR A 17 -4.74 -7.78 18.54
N GLU A 18 -5.94 -7.38 18.14
CA GLU A 18 -6.99 -6.93 19.06
C GLU A 18 -8.22 -7.81 18.87
N GLU A 19 -8.70 -8.39 19.96
CA GLU A 19 -9.89 -9.22 19.96
C GLU A 19 -11.11 -8.34 20.28
N MET A 20 -12.06 -8.32 19.35
CA MET A 20 -13.31 -7.56 19.43
C MET A 20 -14.50 -8.55 19.34
N PRO A 21 -14.94 -9.16 20.48
CA PRO A 21 -15.89 -10.27 20.48
C PRO A 21 -17.24 -9.97 19.80
N ASP A 22 -17.66 -8.71 19.86
CA ASP A 22 -18.96 -8.25 19.32
C ASP A 22 -18.86 -7.84 17.83
N SER A 23 -17.68 -7.98 17.19
CA SER A 23 -17.49 -7.63 15.78
C SER A 23 -17.69 -8.85 14.87
N GLU A 24 -18.54 -8.71 13.86
CA GLU A 24 -18.76 -9.69 12.80
C GLU A 24 -17.74 -9.61 11.67
N SER A 25 -16.88 -8.58 11.68
CA SER A 25 -15.84 -8.35 10.68
C SER A 25 -14.45 -8.33 11.28
N SER A 26 -13.48 -8.79 10.50
CA SER A 26 -12.07 -8.72 10.82
C SER A 26 -11.32 -7.83 9.83
N SER A 27 -10.38 -7.07 10.34
CA SER A 27 -9.41 -6.34 9.54
C SER A 27 -8.02 -6.92 9.75
N ILE A 28 -7.29 -7.11 8.67
CA ILE A 28 -5.88 -7.52 8.70
C ILE A 28 -5.08 -6.56 7.84
N GLY A 29 -3.85 -6.25 8.26
CA GLY A 29 -2.97 -5.40 7.46
C GLY A 29 -1.49 -5.71 7.69
N VAL A 30 -0.70 -5.36 6.70
CA VAL A 30 0.76 -5.41 6.73
C VAL A 30 1.26 -3.97 6.62
N TRP A 31 2.05 -3.53 7.60
CA TRP A 31 2.70 -2.23 7.63
C TRP A 31 4.19 -2.40 7.37
N VAL A 32 4.66 -1.75 6.33
CA VAL A 32 6.09 -1.69 5.96
C VAL A 32 6.62 -0.32 6.38
N SER A 33 7.64 -0.29 7.24
CA SER A 33 8.27 0.96 7.71
C SER A 33 9.15 1.59 6.62
N THR A 34 8.56 1.80 5.44
CA THR A 34 9.20 2.42 4.28
C THR A 34 8.14 3.23 3.54
N GLY A 35 8.46 4.47 3.22
CA GLY A 35 7.65 5.40 2.47
C GLY A 35 8.54 6.41 1.76
N SER A 36 7.98 7.48 1.19
CA SER A 36 8.74 8.42 0.34
C SER A 36 9.95 9.06 1.03
N ARG A 37 9.93 9.24 2.35
CA ARG A 37 11.09 9.77 3.10
C ARG A 37 12.33 8.86 3.08
N ASN A 38 12.16 7.58 2.79
CA ASN A 38 13.24 6.60 2.75
C ASN A 38 13.84 6.46 1.34
N GLU A 39 13.29 7.15 0.37
CA GLU A 39 13.71 7.14 -1.02
C GLU A 39 14.90 8.07 -1.24
N THR A 40 15.60 7.88 -2.35
CA THR A 40 16.65 8.81 -2.83
C THR A 40 16.19 9.42 -4.14
N GLY A 41 16.77 10.55 -4.54
CA GLY A 41 16.36 11.25 -5.76
C GLY A 41 16.29 10.41 -7.03
N GLY A 42 17.07 9.31 -7.12
CA GLY A 42 17.04 8.39 -8.27
C GLY A 42 15.90 7.37 -8.24
N ILE A 43 15.21 7.21 -7.12
CA ILE A 43 14.11 6.24 -6.92
C ILE A 43 12.88 6.88 -6.25
N SER A 44 12.72 8.20 -6.40
CA SER A 44 11.57 8.91 -5.85
C SER A 44 10.26 8.32 -6.39
N GLY A 45 9.31 8.02 -5.48
CA GLY A 45 8.01 7.41 -5.77
C GLY A 45 8.03 5.88 -5.94
N ILE A 46 9.17 5.22 -5.70
CA ILE A 46 9.26 3.76 -5.84
C ILE A 46 8.32 3.03 -4.87
N SER A 47 8.09 3.56 -3.67
CA SER A 47 7.18 2.95 -2.70
C SER A 47 5.74 2.93 -3.21
N HIS A 48 5.28 4.02 -3.81
CA HIS A 48 3.96 4.12 -4.44
C HIS A 48 3.87 3.21 -5.68
N PHE A 49 4.92 3.16 -6.49
CA PHE A 49 4.96 2.26 -7.64
C PHE A 49 4.88 0.78 -7.23
N ILE A 50 5.60 0.38 -6.20
CA ILE A 50 5.55 -0.99 -5.66
C ILE A 50 4.13 -1.29 -5.13
N GLU A 51 3.49 -0.34 -4.48
CA GLU A 51 2.10 -0.48 -4.02
C GLU A 51 1.18 -0.90 -5.18
N HIS A 52 1.20 -0.16 -6.31
CA HIS A 52 0.44 -0.52 -7.51
C HIS A 52 0.81 -1.90 -8.05
N MET A 53 2.10 -2.20 -8.13
CA MET A 53 2.59 -3.44 -8.73
C MET A 53 2.21 -4.69 -7.94
N LEU A 54 2.09 -4.61 -6.62
CA LEU A 54 1.71 -5.76 -5.79
C LEU A 54 0.32 -6.30 -6.13
N PHE A 55 -0.59 -5.47 -6.65
CA PHE A 55 -1.93 -5.89 -7.08
C PHE A 55 -2.00 -6.40 -8.53
N LYS A 56 -0.89 -6.37 -9.29
CA LYS A 56 -0.88 -6.75 -10.72
C LYS A 56 -0.69 -8.24 -10.98
N GLY A 57 -0.61 -9.03 -9.94
CA GLY A 57 -0.61 -10.49 -10.01
C GLY A 57 0.57 -11.13 -9.30
N THR A 58 0.34 -12.38 -8.95
CA THR A 58 1.29 -13.26 -8.28
C THR A 58 1.60 -14.46 -9.17
N VAL A 59 2.45 -15.37 -8.68
CA VAL A 59 2.70 -16.64 -9.37
C VAL A 59 1.40 -17.48 -9.50
N LYS A 60 0.47 -17.33 -8.56
CA LYS A 60 -0.77 -18.14 -8.50
C LYS A 60 -2.01 -17.40 -9.02
N ARG A 61 -2.01 -16.07 -9.01
CA ARG A 61 -3.20 -15.24 -9.24
C ARG A 61 -2.91 -14.14 -10.26
N THR A 62 -3.82 -13.92 -11.18
CA THR A 62 -3.84 -12.69 -11.98
C THR A 62 -4.38 -11.52 -11.14
N ALA A 63 -4.22 -10.29 -11.62
CA ALA A 63 -4.84 -9.11 -11.00
C ALA A 63 -6.37 -9.26 -10.86
N LEU A 64 -7.01 -9.85 -11.86
CA LEU A 64 -8.44 -10.11 -11.86
C LEU A 64 -8.84 -11.17 -10.82
N ASP A 65 -8.02 -12.20 -10.61
CA ASP A 65 -8.28 -13.22 -9.59
C ASP A 65 -8.17 -12.60 -8.19
N ILE A 66 -7.19 -11.73 -7.94
CA ILE A 66 -7.04 -10.99 -6.67
C ILE A 66 -8.31 -10.20 -6.36
N SER A 67 -8.80 -9.40 -7.33
CA SER A 67 -10.03 -8.62 -7.17
C SER A 67 -11.25 -9.51 -6.94
N ARG A 68 -11.44 -10.53 -7.76
CA ARG A 68 -12.58 -11.44 -7.66
C ARG A 68 -12.61 -12.23 -6.35
N GLU A 69 -11.46 -12.67 -5.86
CA GLU A 69 -11.38 -13.44 -4.62
C GLU A 69 -11.86 -12.63 -3.43
N ILE A 70 -11.42 -11.39 -3.29
CA ILE A 70 -11.84 -10.53 -2.18
C ILE A 70 -13.28 -10.06 -2.33
N GLU A 71 -13.71 -9.70 -3.54
CA GLU A 71 -15.07 -9.27 -3.84
C GLU A 71 -16.08 -10.41 -3.63
N SER A 72 -15.70 -11.66 -3.94
CA SER A 72 -16.59 -12.83 -3.79
C SER A 72 -17.05 -13.06 -2.34
N VAL A 73 -16.33 -12.54 -1.36
CA VAL A 73 -16.67 -12.61 0.07
C VAL A 73 -17.19 -11.27 0.61
N GLY A 74 -17.47 -10.30 -0.26
CA GLY A 74 -17.89 -8.96 0.14
C GLY A 74 -16.81 -8.21 0.91
N GLY A 75 -15.54 -8.58 0.72
CA GLY A 75 -14.40 -7.97 1.38
C GLY A 75 -13.88 -6.73 0.63
N VAL A 76 -13.03 -5.99 1.32
CA VAL A 76 -12.28 -4.87 0.76
C VAL A 76 -10.80 -5.19 0.90
N LEU A 77 -10.04 -4.97 -0.17
CA LEU A 77 -8.59 -5.03 -0.20
C LEU A 77 -8.08 -3.69 -0.71
N ASN A 78 -7.16 -3.07 0.02
CA ASN A 78 -6.64 -1.77 -0.35
C ASN A 78 -5.22 -1.56 0.19
N ALA A 79 -4.55 -0.52 -0.30
CA ALA A 79 -3.25 -0.10 0.18
C ALA A 79 -3.15 1.43 0.16
N PHE A 80 -2.14 1.95 0.82
CA PHE A 80 -1.73 3.33 0.69
C PHE A 80 -0.26 3.50 1.07
N THR A 81 0.40 4.42 0.39
CA THR A 81 1.76 4.87 0.69
C THR A 81 1.73 6.23 1.35
N SER A 82 2.46 6.36 2.46
CA SER A 82 2.69 7.62 3.15
C SER A 82 4.17 8.00 3.09
N ARG A 83 4.53 9.10 3.73
CA ARG A 83 5.94 9.50 3.82
C ARG A 83 6.80 8.55 4.65
N GLU A 84 6.25 7.88 5.64
CA GLU A 84 7.01 7.08 6.60
C GLU A 84 6.72 5.57 6.53
N TYR A 85 5.60 5.17 5.94
CA TYR A 85 5.22 3.76 5.82
C TYR A 85 4.27 3.52 4.66
N THR A 86 4.25 2.27 4.21
CA THR A 86 3.27 1.76 3.23
C THR A 86 2.44 0.69 3.92
N ALA A 87 1.12 0.73 3.76
CA ALA A 87 0.20 -0.21 4.38
C ALA A 87 -0.65 -0.91 3.33
N PHE A 88 -0.85 -2.20 3.52
CA PHE A 88 -1.73 -3.05 2.72
C PHE A 88 -2.70 -3.73 3.67
N TYR A 89 -3.99 -3.65 3.41
CA TYR A 89 -4.98 -4.17 4.34
C TYR A 89 -6.20 -4.75 3.65
N ALA A 90 -6.82 -5.69 4.33
CA ALA A 90 -8.09 -6.25 3.93
C ALA A 90 -9.09 -6.19 5.09
N LYS A 91 -10.37 -6.05 4.75
CA LYS A 91 -11.50 -6.15 5.68
C LYS A 91 -12.49 -7.15 5.12
N VAL A 92 -12.85 -8.15 5.92
CA VAL A 92 -13.72 -9.25 5.55
C VAL A 92 -14.63 -9.64 6.72
N LEU A 93 -15.62 -10.51 6.49
CA LEU A 93 -16.33 -11.17 7.59
C LEU A 93 -15.37 -12.12 8.34
N ASN A 94 -15.62 -12.35 9.62
CA ASN A 94 -14.76 -13.18 10.48
C ASN A 94 -14.45 -14.56 9.89
N LYS A 95 -15.45 -15.21 9.27
CA LYS A 95 -15.30 -16.52 8.63
C LYS A 95 -14.34 -16.52 7.43
N ASP A 96 -14.15 -15.38 6.78
CA ASP A 96 -13.34 -15.22 5.57
C ASP A 96 -11.92 -14.68 5.88
N LEU A 97 -11.59 -14.45 7.16
CA LEU A 97 -10.26 -13.98 7.57
C LEU A 97 -9.11 -14.87 7.06
N PRO A 98 -9.20 -16.22 7.08
CA PRO A 98 -8.14 -17.06 6.52
C PRO A 98 -7.87 -16.79 5.04
N LYS A 99 -8.91 -16.51 4.23
CA LYS A 99 -8.78 -16.14 2.82
C LYS A 99 -8.06 -14.80 2.66
N ALA A 100 -8.40 -13.79 3.47
CA ALA A 100 -7.73 -12.50 3.45
C ALA A 100 -6.23 -12.61 3.82
N ILE A 101 -5.89 -13.47 4.78
CA ILE A 101 -4.50 -13.75 5.17
C ILE A 101 -3.75 -14.40 4.01
N ASP A 102 -4.31 -15.42 3.37
CA ASP A 102 -3.69 -16.10 2.24
C ASP A 102 -3.47 -15.15 1.08
N LEU A 103 -4.46 -14.33 0.73
CA LEU A 103 -4.40 -13.36 -0.35
C LEU A 103 -3.33 -12.29 -0.11
N LEU A 104 -3.32 -11.66 1.06
CA LEU A 104 -2.30 -10.67 1.43
C LEU A 104 -0.90 -11.30 1.45
N SER A 105 -0.76 -12.50 1.98
CA SER A 105 0.53 -13.20 2.02
C SER A 105 1.03 -13.52 0.61
N ASP A 106 0.16 -13.94 -0.28
CA ASP A 106 0.52 -14.25 -1.67
C ASP A 106 0.96 -12.99 -2.43
N ILE A 107 0.24 -11.88 -2.26
CA ILE A 107 0.62 -10.57 -2.83
C ILE A 107 2.02 -10.17 -2.38
N PHE A 108 2.34 -10.31 -1.09
CA PHE A 108 3.64 -9.91 -0.56
C PHE A 108 4.79 -10.84 -0.95
N LEU A 109 4.55 -12.14 -0.96
CA LEU A 109 5.62 -13.12 -1.09
C LEU A 109 5.85 -13.60 -2.52
N ASN A 110 4.85 -13.47 -3.39
CA ASN A 110 4.83 -14.11 -4.69
C ASN A 110 4.47 -13.17 -5.85
N SER A 111 4.52 -11.85 -5.65
CA SER A 111 4.26 -10.87 -6.71
C SER A 111 5.23 -11.06 -7.88
N ARG A 112 4.74 -10.95 -9.11
CA ARG A 112 5.53 -11.27 -10.32
C ARG A 112 6.32 -10.11 -10.86
N PHE A 113 5.88 -8.87 -10.63
CA PHE A 113 6.47 -7.67 -11.24
C PHE A 113 6.66 -7.83 -12.75
N ASP A 114 5.59 -8.25 -13.45
CA ASP A 114 5.63 -8.48 -14.89
C ASP A 114 6.00 -7.20 -15.64
N GLU A 115 6.92 -7.31 -16.60
CA GLU A 115 7.48 -6.17 -17.34
C GLU A 115 6.39 -5.38 -18.10
N LYS A 116 5.39 -6.08 -18.66
CA LYS A 116 4.29 -5.40 -19.37
C LYS A 116 3.38 -4.65 -18.41
N GLU A 117 3.16 -5.19 -17.22
CA GLU A 117 2.39 -4.50 -16.19
C GLU A 117 3.18 -3.31 -15.61
N LEU A 118 4.51 -3.41 -15.49
CA LEU A 118 5.37 -2.28 -15.10
C LEU A 118 5.18 -1.09 -16.05
N GLU A 119 5.24 -1.32 -17.37
CA GLU A 119 5.06 -0.24 -18.34
C GLU A 119 3.62 0.32 -18.35
N ARG A 120 2.61 -0.51 -18.11
CA ARG A 120 1.22 -0.05 -17.99
C ARG A 120 1.01 0.83 -16.75
N GLU A 121 1.48 0.35 -15.59
CA GLU A 121 1.32 1.10 -14.33
C GLU A 121 2.10 2.42 -14.32
N LYS A 122 3.24 2.46 -14.94
CA LYS A 122 3.96 3.72 -15.16
C LYS A 122 3.08 4.77 -15.85
N MET A 123 2.32 4.36 -16.87
CA MET A 123 1.39 5.28 -17.53
C MET A 123 0.20 5.69 -16.65
N VAL A 124 -0.30 4.78 -15.82
CA VAL A 124 -1.38 5.07 -14.85
C VAL A 124 -0.90 6.10 -13.84
N ILE A 125 0.26 5.87 -13.22
CA ILE A 125 0.83 6.76 -12.22
C ILE A 125 1.13 8.16 -12.81
N LEU A 126 1.61 8.23 -14.05
CA LEU A 126 1.80 9.52 -14.73
C LEU A 126 0.46 10.29 -14.94
N GLN A 127 -0.64 9.58 -15.10
CA GLN A 127 -1.98 10.20 -15.15
C GLN A 127 -2.46 10.67 -13.77
N GLU A 128 -2.18 9.88 -12.72
CA GLU A 128 -2.51 10.26 -11.34
C GLU A 128 -1.74 11.51 -10.90
N ILE A 129 -0.45 11.62 -11.26
CA ILE A 129 0.35 12.82 -11.00
C ILE A 129 -0.30 14.05 -11.62
N LYS A 130 -0.69 13.97 -12.90
CA LYS A 130 -1.37 15.08 -13.58
C LYS A 130 -2.69 15.43 -12.90
N LEU A 131 -3.46 14.43 -12.45
CA LEU A 131 -4.71 14.65 -11.75
C LEU A 131 -4.48 15.45 -10.45
N VAL A 132 -3.46 15.09 -9.66
CA VAL A 132 -3.10 15.82 -8.44
C VAL A 132 -2.62 17.24 -8.77
N GLU A 133 -1.81 17.40 -9.84
CA GLU A 133 -1.35 18.71 -10.29
C GLU A 133 -2.49 19.64 -10.73
N ASP A 134 -3.52 19.07 -11.34
CA ASP A 134 -4.71 19.79 -11.79
C ASP A 134 -5.75 20.02 -10.67
N THR A 135 -5.55 19.44 -9.46
CA THR A 135 -6.46 19.53 -8.32
C THR A 135 -5.85 20.45 -7.26
N PRO A 136 -6.31 21.75 -7.13
CA PRO A 136 -5.73 22.70 -6.19
C PRO A 136 -5.74 22.24 -4.71
N ASP A 137 -6.79 21.53 -4.32
CA ASP A 137 -6.96 21.05 -2.94
C ASP A 137 -5.93 19.95 -2.58
N ASP A 138 -5.47 19.18 -3.56
CA ASP A 138 -4.47 18.12 -3.35
C ASP A 138 -3.05 18.68 -3.44
N ILE A 139 -2.76 19.48 -4.49
CA ILE A 139 -1.41 20.00 -4.74
C ILE A 139 -0.94 20.93 -3.62
N ILE A 140 -1.84 21.68 -2.97
CA ILE A 140 -1.46 22.61 -1.91
C ILE A 140 -0.78 21.92 -0.74
N HIS A 141 -1.18 20.69 -0.41
CA HIS A 141 -0.58 19.92 0.68
C HIS A 141 0.85 19.48 0.35
N ASP A 142 1.11 19.11 -0.89
CA ASP A 142 2.45 18.75 -1.34
C ASP A 142 3.36 19.97 -1.42
N LEU A 143 2.90 21.07 -1.99
CA LEU A 143 3.64 22.34 -2.05
C LEU A 143 3.96 22.87 -0.65
N PHE A 144 3.00 22.78 0.28
CA PHE A 144 3.23 23.18 1.67
C PHE A 144 4.31 22.30 2.32
N ALA A 145 4.23 20.98 2.14
CA ALA A 145 5.22 20.07 2.71
C ALA A 145 6.62 20.31 2.14
N GLU A 146 6.75 20.50 0.82
CA GLU A 146 8.00 20.81 0.14
C GLU A 146 8.63 22.11 0.65
N PHE A 147 7.81 23.16 0.78
CA PHE A 147 8.27 24.46 1.29
C PHE A 147 8.66 24.40 2.77
N PHE A 148 7.83 23.75 3.60
CA PHE A 148 8.02 23.67 5.05
C PHE A 148 9.21 22.78 5.43
N TRP A 149 9.36 21.65 4.74
CA TRP A 149 10.42 20.65 4.94
C TRP A 149 11.52 20.75 3.89
N LYS A 150 11.90 21.98 3.52
CA LYS A 150 12.93 22.22 2.51
C LYS A 150 14.19 21.40 2.80
N ASP A 151 14.75 20.76 1.77
CA ASP A 151 15.94 19.92 1.84
C ASP A 151 15.82 18.71 2.80
N ASN A 152 14.59 18.32 3.17
CA ASN A 152 14.31 17.19 4.04
C ASN A 152 13.42 16.17 3.32
N PRO A 153 13.70 14.86 3.44
CA PRO A 153 12.89 13.82 2.81
C PRO A 153 11.39 13.84 3.17
N LEU A 154 11.01 14.43 4.29
CA LEU A 154 9.60 14.62 4.65
C LEU A 154 8.88 15.64 3.75
N GLY A 155 9.62 16.49 3.07
CA GLY A 155 9.07 17.41 2.06
C GLY A 155 8.88 16.78 0.68
N TRP A 156 9.44 15.60 0.46
CA TRP A 156 9.33 14.97 -0.84
C TRP A 156 7.91 14.47 -1.13
N PRO A 157 7.44 14.58 -2.38
CA PRO A 157 6.14 14.05 -2.76
C PRO A 157 6.13 12.53 -2.64
N ILE A 158 4.95 11.97 -2.41
CA ILE A 158 4.77 10.51 -2.35
C ILE A 158 4.77 9.92 -3.75
N GLN A 159 4.25 10.65 -4.73
CA GLN A 159 4.14 10.22 -6.12
C GLN A 159 5.43 10.44 -6.92
N ILE A 160 5.69 9.56 -7.87
CA ILE A 160 6.82 9.66 -8.81
C ILE A 160 6.69 10.94 -9.66
N GLY A 161 7.78 11.68 -9.84
CA GLY A 161 7.90 12.66 -10.95
C GLY A 161 8.01 14.12 -10.55
N ARG A 162 7.80 14.50 -9.29
CA ARG A 162 7.98 15.90 -8.86
C ARG A 162 9.40 16.27 -8.45
N ALA A 163 10.29 15.32 -8.31
CA ALA A 163 11.65 15.59 -7.84
C ALA A 163 12.58 16.22 -8.88
N HIS A 164 12.17 16.31 -10.14
CA HIS A 164 13.03 16.86 -11.24
C HIS A 164 12.18 17.51 -12.32
N VAL A 165 11.73 18.73 -12.09
CA VAL A 165 11.48 19.74 -13.13
C VAL A 165 12.18 21.02 -12.71
#